data_b6adfb5b6bb4df735acd6b480428fe0a
#
_entry.id   b6adfb5b6bb4df735acd6b480428fe0a
#
_cell.length_a   1.000
_cell.length_b   1.000
_cell.length_c   1.000
_cell.angle_alpha   90.00
_cell.angle_beta   90.00
_cell.angle_gamma   90.00
#
_symmetry.space_group_name_H-M   'P 1'
#
loop_
_entity.id
_entity.type
_entity.pdbx_description
1 polymer ?
#
loop_
_entity_poly.entity_id
_entity_poly.type
_entity_poly.pdbx_seq_one_letter_code
_entity_poly.pdbx_strand_id
1 'polypeptide(L)'
;MDNDLVYELECGTDTDRRLLHVTLPVNTVNGNSILVSYTGGVDSALLLYLLAKLNNEQTIPYFIQPLVIDNRLGSADNPNNKFERGITEIWARISDTIKFFQKTFPNSNILPLIKRTANPLKIQRLQIAPAIRKVYDEGDYQYIYSGINESPSESECPGGSNHANLPSSISEIPHPWKIPFLKLQKTHIMDIIIQMNVLEILQLCTKCFHHTSLEDKCIAFNCRERWWALSKLDRKDLIIKYFLK
;
A
#
# COMPACT_ATOMS: atom_id res chain seq x y z
N MET A 1 24.64 -14.35 11.73
CA MET A 1 23.36 -14.66 11.05
C MET A 1 22.40 -13.58 11.49
N ASP A 2 22.02 -12.72 10.58
CA ASP A 2 21.11 -11.62 10.88
C ASP A 2 19.74 -12.25 11.16
N ASN A 3 19.29 -12.16 12.40
CA ASN A 3 17.96 -12.66 12.80
C ASN A 3 16.92 -11.64 12.37
N ASP A 4 16.52 -11.69 11.08
CA ASP A 4 15.41 -10.86 10.62
C ASP A 4 14.13 -11.21 11.40
N LEU A 5 13.34 -10.21 11.78
CA LEU A 5 11.96 -10.43 12.17
C LEU A 5 11.16 -10.81 10.92
N VAL A 6 10.41 -11.88 11.03
CA VAL A 6 9.67 -12.43 9.88
C VAL A 6 8.19 -12.53 10.23
N TYR A 7 7.35 -12.08 9.32
CA TYR A 7 5.92 -12.34 9.34
C TYR A 7 5.55 -13.20 8.14
N GLU A 8 5.01 -14.38 8.39
CA GLU A 8 4.55 -15.32 7.37
C GLU A 8 3.09 -15.65 7.56
N LEU A 9 2.37 -15.77 6.45
CA LEU A 9 0.96 -16.14 6.44
C LEU A 9 0.60 -16.76 5.09
N GLU A 10 -0.01 -17.94 5.10
CA GLU A 10 -0.67 -18.48 3.91
C GLU A 10 -1.97 -17.73 3.64
N CYS A 11 -2.14 -17.26 2.42
CA CYS A 11 -3.27 -16.42 2.03
C CYS A 11 -3.76 -16.73 0.62
N GLY A 12 -5.01 -16.35 0.35
CA GLY A 12 -5.64 -16.51 -0.95
C GLY A 12 -6.88 -17.39 -0.93
N THR A 13 -7.30 -17.84 -2.10
CA THR A 13 -8.45 -18.74 -2.29
C THR A 13 -8.00 -20.21 -2.20
N ASP A 14 -8.96 -21.14 -2.14
CA ASP A 14 -8.65 -22.59 -2.13
C ASP A 14 -7.91 -23.05 -3.39
N THR A 15 -8.05 -22.32 -4.50
CA THR A 15 -7.42 -22.65 -5.78
C THR A 15 -6.15 -21.85 -6.07
N ASP A 16 -5.86 -20.78 -5.32
CA ASP A 16 -4.65 -19.97 -5.45
C ASP A 16 -4.18 -19.52 -4.07
N ARG A 17 -3.47 -20.39 -3.37
CA ARG A 17 -2.82 -20.11 -2.08
C ARG A 17 -1.38 -19.74 -2.29
N ARG A 18 -0.94 -18.68 -1.62
CA ARG A 18 0.43 -18.21 -1.66
C ARG A 18 0.91 -17.83 -0.26
N LEU A 19 2.21 -17.88 -0.06
CA LEU A 19 2.84 -17.47 1.19
C LEU A 19 3.17 -15.97 1.14
N LEU A 20 2.59 -15.20 2.04
CA LEU A 20 3.11 -13.89 2.38
C LEU A 20 4.40 -14.08 3.19
N HIS A 21 5.43 -13.34 2.82
CA HIS A 21 6.69 -13.30 3.57
C HIS A 21 7.17 -11.85 3.67
N VAL A 22 7.07 -11.28 4.88
CA VAL A 22 7.55 -9.92 5.16
C VAL A 22 8.72 -10.02 6.14
N THR A 23 9.85 -9.49 5.77
CA THR A 23 11.04 -9.42 6.63
C THR A 23 11.32 -7.99 7.03
N LEU A 24 11.67 -7.79 8.29
CA LEU A 24 12.25 -6.58 8.81
C LEU A 24 13.56 -6.94 9.51
N PRO A 25 14.72 -6.49 9.00
CA PRO A 25 16.00 -6.76 9.65
C PRO A 25 16.00 -6.31 11.10
N VAL A 26 16.69 -7.06 11.97
CA VAL A 26 16.86 -6.62 13.37
C VAL A 26 17.69 -5.36 13.39
N ASN A 27 17.14 -4.32 13.97
CA ASN A 27 17.85 -3.05 14.12
C ASN A 27 18.75 -3.11 15.35
N THR A 28 20.02 -2.79 15.15
CA THR A 28 21.05 -2.77 16.20
C THR A 28 21.56 -1.37 16.53
N VAL A 29 21.12 -0.37 15.76
CA VAL A 29 21.61 1.01 15.86
C VAL A 29 20.45 1.97 16.06
N ASN A 30 20.52 2.78 17.13
CA ASN A 30 19.56 3.85 17.33
C ASN A 30 19.63 4.88 16.20
N GLY A 31 18.48 5.33 15.74
CA GLY A 31 18.38 6.36 14.69
C GLY A 31 18.22 5.82 13.28
N ASN A 32 18.41 4.51 13.04
CA ASN A 32 18.17 3.92 11.74
C ASN A 32 16.71 4.11 11.29
N SER A 33 16.53 4.41 10.00
CA SER A 33 15.23 4.68 9.41
C SER A 33 14.95 3.78 8.21
N ILE A 34 13.67 3.49 7.98
CA ILE A 34 13.18 2.85 6.75
C ILE A 34 12.14 3.74 6.07
N LEU A 35 12.16 3.77 4.75
CA LEU A 35 11.21 4.52 3.93
C LEU A 35 10.09 3.60 3.45
N VAL A 36 8.84 4.01 3.61
CA VAL A 36 7.67 3.24 3.17
C VAL A 36 6.89 4.03 2.13
N SER A 37 6.83 3.53 0.90
CA SER A 37 5.99 4.10 -0.15
C SER A 37 4.52 3.91 0.22
N TYR A 38 3.87 4.99 0.65
CA TYR A 38 2.52 4.97 1.18
C TYR A 38 1.57 5.80 0.34
N THR A 39 0.65 5.14 -0.39
CA THR A 39 -0.27 5.80 -1.32
C THR A 39 -1.67 6.04 -0.74
N GLY A 40 -1.92 5.56 0.49
CA GLY A 40 -3.26 5.55 1.09
C GLY A 40 -4.16 4.42 0.57
N GLY A 41 -3.69 3.60 -0.35
CA GLY A 41 -4.38 2.40 -0.81
C GLY A 41 -4.23 1.22 0.15
N VAL A 42 -5.06 0.20 -0.04
CA VAL A 42 -5.12 -0.99 0.83
C VAL A 42 -3.78 -1.69 0.96
N ASP A 43 -3.05 -1.86 -0.16
CA ASP A 43 -1.78 -2.58 -0.18
C ASP A 43 -0.71 -1.87 0.66
N SER A 44 -0.56 -0.57 0.43
CA SER A 44 0.42 0.22 1.18
C SER A 44 0.04 0.38 2.66
N ALA A 45 -1.27 0.37 2.98
CA ALA A 45 -1.74 0.41 4.35
C ALA A 45 -1.47 -0.91 5.08
N LEU A 46 -1.75 -2.06 4.44
CA LEU A 46 -1.41 -3.36 5.00
C LEU A 46 0.10 -3.50 5.20
N LEU A 47 0.90 -3.07 4.23
CA LEU A 47 2.36 -3.11 4.36
C LEU A 47 2.84 -2.28 5.57
N LEU A 48 2.36 -1.04 5.71
CA LEU A 48 2.72 -0.18 6.84
C LEU A 48 2.28 -0.80 8.17
N TYR A 49 1.09 -1.42 8.23
CA TYR A 49 0.61 -2.15 9.39
C TYR A 49 1.56 -3.31 9.78
N LEU A 50 1.95 -4.15 8.81
CA LEU A 50 2.83 -5.30 9.05
C LEU A 50 4.23 -4.85 9.51
N LEU A 51 4.78 -3.82 8.87
CA LEU A 51 6.06 -3.25 9.29
C LEU A 51 5.99 -2.62 10.68
N ALA A 52 4.91 -1.91 11.00
CA ALA A 52 4.69 -1.34 12.33
C ALA A 52 4.58 -2.44 13.39
N LYS A 53 3.86 -3.54 13.08
CA LYS A 53 3.75 -4.70 13.97
C LYS A 53 5.11 -5.32 14.24
N LEU A 54 5.89 -5.67 13.21
CA LEU A 54 7.24 -6.23 13.37
C LEU A 54 8.18 -5.27 14.10
N ASN A 55 8.12 -3.98 13.77
CA ASN A 55 8.97 -2.98 14.37
C ASN A 55 8.65 -2.75 15.86
N ASN A 56 7.39 -2.89 16.26
CA ASN A 56 6.97 -2.78 17.65
C ASN A 56 7.51 -3.91 18.54
N GLU A 57 7.95 -5.01 17.95
CA GLU A 57 8.56 -6.17 18.60
C GLU A 57 10.08 -6.03 18.74
N GLN A 58 10.71 -5.03 18.10
CA GLN A 58 12.15 -4.82 18.18
C GLN A 58 12.58 -4.17 19.50
N THR A 59 13.74 -4.57 19.99
CA THR A 59 14.40 -3.91 21.14
C THR A 59 14.81 -2.47 20.81
N ILE A 60 15.32 -2.28 19.59
CA ILE A 60 15.68 -0.97 19.04
C ILE A 60 14.86 -0.78 17.76
N PRO A 61 13.70 -0.14 17.80
CA PRO A 61 12.87 0.00 16.61
C PRO A 61 13.46 1.00 15.62
N TYR A 62 13.23 0.74 14.32
CA TYR A 62 13.49 1.71 13.26
C TYR A 62 12.57 2.93 13.40
N PHE A 63 12.98 4.07 12.87
CA PHE A 63 12.05 5.10 12.48
C PHE A 63 11.40 4.71 11.14
N ILE A 64 10.08 4.52 11.13
CA ILE A 64 9.32 4.23 9.91
C ILE A 64 8.85 5.55 9.31
N GLN A 65 9.35 5.91 8.14
CA GLN A 65 8.99 7.13 7.44
C GLN A 65 8.01 6.84 6.30
N PRO A 66 6.71 7.09 6.46
CA PRO A 66 5.77 7.03 5.35
C PRO A 66 6.04 8.17 4.36
N LEU A 67 6.08 7.83 3.07
CA LEU A 67 6.27 8.77 1.97
C LEU A 67 5.17 8.60 0.93
N VAL A 68 4.53 9.70 0.56
CA VAL A 68 3.63 9.75 -0.58
C VAL A 68 4.19 10.64 -1.68
N ILE A 69 4.15 10.13 -2.90
CA ILE A 69 4.46 10.92 -4.09
C ILE A 69 3.13 11.37 -4.72
N ASP A 70 2.87 12.65 -4.67
CA ASP A 70 1.71 13.23 -5.34
C ASP A 70 2.05 13.44 -6.84
N ASN A 71 1.40 12.66 -7.68
CA ASN A 71 1.58 12.69 -9.13
C ASN A 71 0.40 13.37 -9.86
N ARG A 72 -0.51 14.02 -9.14
CA ARG A 72 -1.79 14.51 -9.67
C ARG A 72 -1.77 15.93 -10.20
N LEU A 73 -0.66 16.64 -10.07
CA LEU A 73 -0.53 18.05 -10.50
C LEU A 73 -0.67 18.26 -12.01
N GLY A 74 -0.58 17.20 -12.83
CA GLY A 74 -0.81 17.29 -14.28
C GLY A 74 -2.28 17.56 -14.70
N SER A 75 -3.21 17.62 -13.75
CA SER A 75 -4.64 17.91 -14.02
C SER A 75 -5.13 19.25 -13.47
N ALA A 76 -4.23 20.08 -12.94
CA ALA A 76 -4.58 21.37 -12.33
C ALA A 76 -5.19 22.38 -13.31
N ASP A 77 -5.01 22.18 -14.61
CA ASP A 77 -5.51 23.10 -15.64
C ASP A 77 -6.98 22.88 -16.03
N ASN A 78 -7.69 21.96 -15.36
CA ASN A 78 -9.11 21.74 -15.62
C ASN A 78 -9.97 22.35 -14.50
N PRO A 79 -10.57 23.55 -14.71
CA PRO A 79 -11.37 24.24 -13.69
C PRO A 79 -12.66 23.50 -13.26
N ASN A 80 -13.05 22.44 -14.00
CA ASN A 80 -14.17 21.56 -13.65
C ASN A 80 -13.74 20.34 -12.81
N ASN A 81 -12.51 20.35 -12.28
CA ASN A 81 -11.93 19.21 -11.63
C ASN A 81 -12.55 18.94 -10.25
N LYS A 82 -13.54 18.05 -10.20
CA LYS A 82 -14.08 17.51 -8.94
C LYS A 82 -13.00 16.80 -8.06
N PHE A 83 -11.77 16.70 -8.57
CA PHE A 83 -10.64 16.06 -7.88
C PHE A 83 -10.11 16.87 -6.68
N GLU A 84 -10.20 18.19 -6.64
CA GLU A 84 -9.61 18.96 -5.53
C GLU A 84 -10.26 18.66 -4.18
N ARG A 85 -11.60 18.51 -4.13
CA ARG A 85 -12.27 18.07 -2.88
C ARG A 85 -11.82 16.69 -2.43
N GLY A 86 -11.67 15.78 -3.39
CA GLY A 86 -11.18 14.43 -3.12
C GLY A 86 -9.76 14.39 -2.56
N ILE A 87 -8.90 15.33 -2.94
CA ILE A 87 -7.51 15.40 -2.46
C ILE A 87 -7.44 15.67 -0.95
N THR A 88 -8.20 16.62 -0.46
CA THR A 88 -8.22 16.93 0.98
C THR A 88 -8.69 15.74 1.81
N GLU A 89 -9.72 15.03 1.35
CA GLU A 89 -10.21 13.83 2.01
C GLU A 89 -9.20 12.67 1.98
N ILE A 90 -8.48 12.49 0.87
CA ILE A 90 -7.40 11.49 0.78
C ILE A 90 -6.33 11.78 1.82
N TRP A 91 -5.90 13.04 1.94
CA TRP A 91 -4.88 13.43 2.92
C TRP A 91 -5.34 13.23 4.35
N ALA A 92 -6.59 13.56 4.65
CA ALA A 92 -7.16 13.34 5.98
C ALA A 92 -7.15 11.83 6.31
N ARG A 93 -7.61 10.97 5.41
CA ARG A 93 -7.60 9.51 5.62
C ARG A 93 -6.20 8.93 5.77
N ILE A 94 -5.23 9.38 4.98
CA ILE A 94 -3.83 8.97 5.12
C ILE A 94 -3.32 9.33 6.52
N SER A 95 -3.58 10.54 6.97
CA SER A 95 -3.20 10.99 8.31
C SER A 95 -3.88 10.18 9.41
N ASP A 96 -5.17 9.88 9.26
CA ASP A 96 -5.93 9.10 10.24
C ASP A 96 -5.45 7.65 10.30
N THR A 97 -5.09 7.07 9.15
CA THR A 97 -4.48 5.73 9.11
C THR A 97 -3.14 5.69 9.85
N ILE A 98 -2.30 6.68 9.64
CA ILE A 98 -1.01 6.78 10.36
C ILE A 98 -1.24 6.90 11.86
N LYS A 99 -2.16 7.79 12.31
CA LYS A 99 -2.51 7.94 13.73
C LYS A 99 -3.06 6.63 14.32
N PHE A 100 -3.89 5.91 13.55
CA PHE A 100 -4.41 4.62 13.97
C PHE A 100 -3.27 3.62 14.21
N PHE A 101 -2.29 3.53 13.30
CA PHE A 101 -1.15 2.63 13.48
C PHE A 101 -0.22 3.06 14.61
N GLN A 102 0.04 4.35 14.79
CA GLN A 102 0.79 4.87 15.93
C GLN A 102 0.14 4.53 17.28
N LYS A 103 -1.19 4.58 17.34
CA LYS A 103 -1.96 4.17 18.52
C LYS A 103 -1.93 2.66 18.75
N THR A 104 -2.03 1.86 17.68
CA THR A 104 -2.04 0.40 17.75
C THR A 104 -0.66 -0.16 18.10
N PHE A 105 0.39 0.47 17.61
CA PHE A 105 1.78 0.05 17.79
C PHE A 105 2.64 1.20 18.35
N PRO A 106 2.52 1.53 19.64
CA PRO A 106 3.13 2.73 20.21
C PRO A 106 4.67 2.76 20.13
N ASN A 107 5.32 1.59 20.11
CA ASN A 107 6.78 1.48 20.02
C ASN A 107 7.28 1.39 18.55
N SER A 108 6.40 1.47 17.56
CA SER A 108 6.80 1.31 16.16
C SER A 108 7.47 2.52 15.53
N ASN A 109 7.60 3.65 16.24
CA ASN A 109 8.26 4.87 15.78
C ASN A 109 7.84 5.34 14.38
N ILE A 110 6.54 5.28 14.07
CA ILE A 110 6.04 5.81 12.79
C ILE A 110 6.11 7.33 12.81
N LEU A 111 6.88 7.90 11.88
CA LEU A 111 7.07 9.33 11.72
C LEU A 111 5.90 10.00 10.98
N PRO A 112 5.75 11.32 11.05
CA PRO A 112 4.81 12.05 10.22
C PRO A 112 5.03 11.82 8.73
N LEU A 113 3.94 11.82 7.96
CA LEU A 113 3.96 11.61 6.52
C LEU A 113 4.80 12.67 5.79
N ILE A 114 5.76 12.23 4.98
CA ILE A 114 6.42 13.08 3.99
C ILE A 114 5.57 13.12 2.70
N LYS A 115 5.32 14.33 2.21
CA LYS A 115 4.66 14.57 0.92
C LYS A 115 5.69 15.11 -0.05
N ARG A 116 5.77 14.53 -1.24
CA ARG A 116 6.56 15.04 -2.36
C ARG A 116 5.73 15.06 -3.62
N THR A 117 5.99 16.03 -4.46
CA THR A 117 5.32 16.16 -5.75
C THR A 117 6.22 15.59 -6.83
N ALA A 118 5.67 14.73 -7.69
CA ALA A 118 6.33 14.31 -8.91
C ALA A 118 6.34 15.45 -9.94
N ASN A 119 7.32 15.44 -10.86
CA ASN A 119 7.40 16.45 -11.91
C ASN A 119 6.16 16.35 -12.83
N PRO A 120 5.32 17.40 -12.97
CA PRO A 120 4.07 17.34 -13.72
C PRO A 120 4.25 17.17 -15.25
N LEU A 121 5.46 17.42 -15.76
CA LEU A 121 5.75 17.42 -17.21
C LEU A 121 6.07 16.04 -17.79
N LYS A 122 6.05 14.97 -16.98
CA LYS A 122 6.41 13.62 -17.44
C LYS A 122 5.33 12.61 -17.12
N ILE A 123 5.32 11.48 -17.84
CA ILE A 123 4.35 10.38 -17.69
C ILE A 123 4.37 9.88 -16.25
N GLN A 124 3.26 10.00 -15.57
CA GLN A 124 3.08 9.83 -14.12
C GLN A 124 3.71 8.56 -13.54
N ARG A 125 3.59 7.43 -14.23
CA ARG A 125 4.06 6.12 -13.73
C ARG A 125 5.58 5.98 -13.70
N LEU A 126 6.27 6.59 -14.66
CA LEU A 126 7.73 6.52 -14.76
C LEU A 126 8.44 7.39 -13.72
N GLN A 127 7.69 8.14 -12.91
CA GLN A 127 8.25 9.14 -12.00
C GLN A 127 8.17 8.79 -10.53
N ILE A 128 7.28 7.86 -10.15
CA ILE A 128 7.06 7.55 -8.72
C ILE A 128 8.33 6.92 -8.14
N ALA A 129 8.85 5.88 -8.77
CA ALA A 129 10.06 5.20 -8.27
C ALA A 129 11.30 6.11 -8.23
N PRO A 130 11.60 6.91 -9.28
CA PRO A 130 12.69 7.89 -9.20
C PRO A 130 12.48 8.95 -8.11
N ALA A 131 11.24 9.42 -7.89
CA ALA A 131 10.96 10.41 -6.85
C ALA A 131 11.13 9.80 -5.44
N ILE A 132 10.73 8.55 -5.23
CA ILE A 132 10.97 7.82 -3.98
C ILE A 132 12.49 7.63 -3.79
N ARG A 133 13.19 7.21 -4.84
CA ARG A 133 14.65 7.02 -4.80
C ARG A 133 15.37 8.30 -4.45
N LYS A 134 14.96 9.44 -5.00
CA LYS A 134 15.52 10.75 -4.65
C LYS A 134 15.38 11.05 -3.15
N VAL A 135 14.21 10.80 -2.54
CA VAL A 135 14.02 10.99 -1.10
C VAL A 135 14.92 10.05 -0.29
N TYR A 136 15.08 8.81 -0.76
CA TYR A 136 15.99 7.85 -0.14
C TYR A 136 17.43 8.33 -0.18
N ASP A 137 17.91 8.83 -1.32
CA ASP A 137 19.28 9.30 -1.52
C ASP A 137 19.56 10.63 -0.76
N GLU A 138 18.52 11.43 -0.47
CA GLU A 138 18.60 12.66 0.32
C GLU A 138 18.52 12.42 1.84
N GLY A 139 18.10 11.25 2.28
CA GLY A 139 17.92 10.89 3.69
C GLY A 139 18.80 9.72 4.12
N ASP A 140 18.75 9.42 5.41
CA ASP A 140 19.50 8.29 6.00
C ASP A 140 18.57 7.09 6.21
N TYR A 141 18.18 6.45 5.11
CA TYR A 141 17.30 5.29 5.14
C TYR A 141 18.06 4.01 4.78
N GLN A 142 17.78 2.91 5.49
CA GLN A 142 18.38 1.61 5.22
C GLN A 142 17.69 0.88 4.06
N TYR A 143 16.36 0.98 3.98
CA TYR A 143 15.53 0.26 3.01
C TYR A 143 14.37 1.13 2.52
N ILE A 144 13.87 0.77 1.33
CA ILE A 144 12.62 1.28 0.77
C ILE A 144 11.63 0.12 0.69
N TYR A 145 10.52 0.22 1.40
CA TYR A 145 9.43 -0.74 1.31
C TYR A 145 8.32 -0.25 0.39
N SER A 146 7.82 -1.14 -0.46
CA SER A 146 6.70 -0.85 -1.36
C SER A 146 5.66 -1.95 -1.37
N GLY A 147 4.38 -1.58 -1.30
CA GLY A 147 3.24 -2.49 -1.33
C GLY A 147 2.77 -2.83 -2.76
N ILE A 148 3.67 -2.77 -3.74
CA ILE A 148 3.34 -3.20 -5.10
C ILE A 148 3.04 -4.69 -5.08
N ASN A 149 1.95 -5.07 -5.75
CA ASN A 149 1.47 -6.44 -5.85
C ASN A 149 1.21 -6.82 -7.31
N GLU A 150 1.11 -8.12 -7.58
CA GLU A 150 0.77 -8.66 -8.89
C GLU A 150 -0.68 -8.28 -9.27
N SER A 151 -0.89 -7.82 -10.50
CA SER A 151 -2.24 -7.61 -11.03
C SER A 151 -2.85 -8.92 -11.52
N PRO A 152 -4.16 -9.09 -11.38
CA PRO A 152 -4.85 -10.18 -12.05
C PRO A 152 -4.72 -10.04 -13.58
N SER A 153 -4.90 -11.14 -14.29
CA SER A 153 -4.98 -11.11 -15.75
C SER A 153 -6.22 -10.33 -16.20
N GLU A 154 -6.18 -9.79 -17.42
CA GLU A 154 -7.34 -9.08 -17.99
C GLU A 154 -8.56 -9.99 -18.14
N SER A 155 -8.35 -11.28 -18.36
CA SER A 155 -9.43 -12.28 -18.43
C SER A 155 -10.10 -12.54 -17.07
N GLU A 156 -9.35 -12.43 -15.99
CA GLU A 156 -9.86 -12.64 -14.61
C GLU A 156 -10.55 -11.39 -14.07
N CYS A 157 -9.99 -10.22 -14.32
CA CYS A 157 -10.49 -8.94 -13.84
C CYS A 157 -10.45 -7.89 -14.96
N PRO A 158 -11.43 -7.89 -15.87
CA PRO A 158 -11.44 -6.93 -16.98
C PRO A 158 -11.37 -5.48 -16.53
N GLY A 159 -10.37 -4.75 -17.02
CA GLY A 159 -10.07 -3.37 -16.63
C GLY A 159 -9.50 -3.23 -15.21
N GLY A 160 -9.13 -4.33 -14.56
CA GLY A 160 -8.42 -4.34 -13.27
C GLY A 160 -6.91 -4.56 -13.41
N SER A 161 -6.45 -4.94 -14.59
CA SER A 161 -5.03 -5.13 -14.84
C SER A 161 -4.35 -3.84 -15.25
N ASN A 162 -3.24 -3.51 -14.63
CA ASN A 162 -2.57 -2.25 -14.93
C ASN A 162 -1.06 -2.23 -14.66
N HIS A 163 -0.41 -3.33 -14.55
CA HIS A 163 1.01 -3.36 -14.23
C HIS A 163 1.83 -4.04 -15.32
N ALA A 164 2.26 -3.23 -16.29
CA ALA A 164 3.38 -3.62 -17.13
C ALA A 164 4.68 -3.48 -16.32
N ASN A 165 5.58 -4.45 -16.48
CA ASN A 165 6.98 -4.37 -16.06
C ASN A 165 7.25 -4.45 -14.54
N LEU A 166 6.58 -5.33 -13.81
CA LEU A 166 7.05 -5.75 -12.51
C LEU A 166 8.26 -6.69 -12.66
N PRO A 167 9.23 -6.67 -11.72
CA PRO A 167 10.27 -7.69 -11.66
C PRO A 167 9.65 -9.09 -11.64
N SER A 168 10.23 -10.04 -12.38
CA SER A 168 9.72 -11.42 -12.46
C SER A 168 10.03 -12.21 -11.19
N SER A 169 11.04 -11.78 -10.43
CA SER A 169 11.45 -12.39 -9.17
C SER A 169 11.90 -11.36 -8.14
N ILE A 170 11.87 -11.78 -6.85
CA ILE A 170 12.37 -10.94 -5.75
C ILE A 170 13.88 -10.69 -5.89
N SER A 171 14.63 -11.64 -6.46
CA SER A 171 16.07 -11.49 -6.70
C SER A 171 16.44 -10.40 -7.71
N GLU A 172 15.49 -10.00 -8.55
CA GLU A 172 15.68 -8.91 -9.51
C GLU A 172 15.42 -7.52 -8.90
N ILE A 173 14.95 -7.46 -7.66
CA ILE A 173 14.68 -6.21 -6.98
C ILE A 173 16.01 -5.63 -6.48
N PRO A 174 16.47 -4.49 -7.03
CA PRO A 174 17.74 -3.93 -6.61
C PRO A 174 17.66 -3.36 -5.19
N HIS A 175 18.74 -3.50 -4.43
CA HIS A 175 18.89 -2.77 -3.17
C HIS A 175 18.71 -1.25 -3.42
N PRO A 176 18.04 -0.50 -2.56
CA PRO A 176 17.52 -0.86 -1.22
C PRO A 176 16.04 -1.28 -1.17
N TRP A 177 15.45 -1.64 -2.29
CA TRP A 177 14.02 -1.94 -2.37
C TRP A 177 13.67 -3.29 -1.75
N LYS A 178 12.53 -3.31 -1.04
CA LYS A 178 11.84 -4.49 -0.51
C LYS A 178 10.39 -4.43 -0.96
N ILE A 179 9.93 -5.46 -1.69
CA ILE A 179 8.56 -5.52 -2.25
C ILE A 179 7.90 -6.85 -1.81
N PRO A 180 7.44 -6.95 -0.56
CA PRO A 180 6.97 -8.22 0.00
C PRO A 180 5.74 -8.79 -0.73
N PHE A 181 4.94 -7.94 -1.38
CA PHE A 181 3.71 -8.34 -2.05
C PHE A 181 3.88 -8.64 -3.54
N LEU A 182 5.12 -8.65 -4.06
CA LEU A 182 5.40 -8.77 -5.50
C LEU A 182 4.69 -9.97 -6.16
N LYS A 183 4.58 -11.09 -5.44
CA LYS A 183 3.96 -12.33 -5.91
C LYS A 183 2.53 -12.54 -5.40
N LEU A 184 1.93 -11.54 -4.80
CA LEU A 184 0.57 -11.59 -4.27
C LEU A 184 -0.36 -10.75 -5.14
N GLN A 185 -1.55 -11.27 -5.40
CA GLN A 185 -2.64 -10.51 -6.03
C GLN A 185 -3.53 -9.85 -4.96
N LYS A 186 -4.46 -9.02 -5.39
CA LYS A 186 -5.38 -8.33 -4.48
C LYS A 186 -6.23 -9.28 -3.64
N THR A 187 -6.54 -10.47 -4.14
CA THR A 187 -7.21 -11.54 -3.40
C THR A 187 -6.42 -11.92 -2.15
N HIS A 188 -5.13 -12.13 -2.28
CA HIS A 188 -4.25 -12.47 -1.17
C HIS A 188 -4.17 -11.33 -0.15
N ILE A 189 -4.06 -10.08 -0.62
CA ILE A 189 -4.04 -8.89 0.25
C ILE A 189 -5.34 -8.77 1.06
N MET A 190 -6.49 -9.00 0.43
CA MET A 190 -7.78 -8.96 1.12
C MET A 190 -7.93 -10.10 2.11
N ASP A 191 -7.49 -11.31 1.75
CA ASP A 191 -7.53 -12.46 2.62
C ASP A 191 -6.64 -12.28 3.87
N ILE A 192 -5.44 -11.71 3.72
CA ILE A 192 -4.56 -11.36 4.85
C ILE A 192 -5.29 -10.42 5.83
N ILE A 193 -5.94 -9.37 5.33
CA ILE A 193 -6.70 -8.42 6.16
C ILE A 193 -7.82 -9.12 6.91
N ILE A 194 -8.51 -10.06 6.26
CA ILE A 194 -9.61 -10.83 6.87
C ILE A 194 -9.05 -11.78 7.94
N GLN A 195 -8.03 -12.57 7.61
CA GLN A 195 -7.42 -13.53 8.54
C GLN A 195 -6.83 -12.84 9.78
N MET A 196 -6.20 -11.70 9.60
CA MET A 196 -5.65 -10.90 10.70
C MET A 196 -6.71 -10.16 11.51
N ASN A 197 -7.97 -10.16 11.03
CA ASN A 197 -9.08 -9.41 11.62
C ASN A 197 -8.79 -7.90 11.77
N VAL A 198 -8.14 -7.31 10.76
CA VAL A 198 -7.77 -5.88 10.72
C VAL A 198 -8.61 -5.12 9.69
N LEU A 199 -9.90 -5.36 9.69
CA LEU A 199 -10.86 -4.80 8.74
C LEU A 199 -10.94 -3.26 8.79
N GLU A 200 -10.48 -2.63 9.87
CA GLU A 200 -10.36 -1.17 10.00
C GLU A 200 -9.47 -0.57 8.90
N ILE A 201 -8.49 -1.31 8.41
CA ILE A 201 -7.66 -0.89 7.27
C ILE A 201 -8.53 -0.56 6.04
N LEU A 202 -9.58 -1.34 5.80
CA LEU A 202 -10.50 -1.11 4.67
C LEU A 202 -11.31 0.18 4.82
N GLN A 203 -11.61 0.59 6.06
CA GLN A 203 -12.29 1.86 6.34
C GLN A 203 -11.38 3.07 6.16
N LEU A 204 -10.13 2.92 6.58
CA LEU A 204 -9.14 3.98 6.61
C LEU A 204 -8.52 4.24 5.23
N CYS A 205 -8.51 3.23 4.36
CA CYS A 205 -7.99 3.37 3.00
C CYS A 205 -8.81 4.33 2.16
N THR A 206 -8.16 4.94 1.20
CA THR A 206 -8.81 5.84 0.25
C THR A 206 -9.93 5.11 -0.50
N LYS A 207 -11.14 5.62 -0.36
CA LYS A 207 -12.31 5.16 -1.13
C LYS A 207 -12.25 5.72 -2.55
N CYS A 208 -12.92 5.05 -3.47
CA CYS A 208 -13.14 5.63 -4.78
C CYS A 208 -14.17 6.76 -4.67
N PHE A 209 -13.86 7.94 -5.21
CA PHE A 209 -14.75 9.09 -5.19
C PHE A 209 -15.88 9.03 -6.23
N HIS A 210 -15.89 8.00 -7.07
CA HIS A 210 -16.87 7.85 -8.15
C HIS A 210 -18.11 7.06 -7.76
N HIS A 211 -18.16 6.51 -6.52
CA HIS A 211 -19.32 5.73 -6.07
C HIS A 211 -20.28 6.53 -5.25
N THR A 212 -21.47 6.73 -5.80
CA THR A 212 -22.64 7.22 -5.08
C THR A 212 -23.68 6.14 -4.84
N SER A 213 -23.65 5.03 -5.58
CA SER A 213 -24.61 3.92 -5.45
C SER A 213 -24.02 2.56 -5.77
N LEU A 214 -24.71 1.48 -5.37
CA LEU A 214 -24.40 0.08 -5.68
C LEU A 214 -24.47 -0.25 -7.19
N GLU A 215 -25.21 0.56 -7.95
CA GLU A 215 -25.49 0.32 -9.37
C GLU A 215 -24.41 0.92 -10.29
N ASP A 216 -23.66 1.92 -9.79
CA ASP A 216 -22.58 2.52 -10.56
C ASP A 216 -21.36 1.58 -10.55
N LYS A 217 -21.23 0.77 -11.59
CA LYS A 217 -20.00 0.02 -11.85
C LYS A 217 -18.85 0.98 -12.03
N CYS A 218 -18.09 1.23 -10.96
CA CYS A 218 -16.92 2.09 -11.02
C CYS A 218 -15.94 1.58 -12.07
N ILE A 219 -15.61 2.46 -13.00
CA ILE A 219 -14.63 2.19 -14.06
C ILE A 219 -13.18 2.26 -13.55
N ALA A 220 -12.96 2.80 -12.33
CA ALA A 220 -11.63 2.91 -11.77
C ALA A 220 -11.06 1.50 -11.47
N PHE A 221 -9.89 1.24 -12.01
CA PHE A 221 -9.24 -0.06 -11.92
C PHE A 221 -9.09 -0.58 -10.47
N ASN A 222 -8.69 0.27 -9.52
CA ASN A 222 -8.56 -0.09 -8.11
C ASN A 222 -9.88 -0.58 -7.48
N CYS A 223 -11.03 -0.07 -7.94
CA CYS A 223 -12.33 -0.50 -7.45
C CYS A 223 -12.69 -1.86 -8.04
N ARG A 224 -12.47 -2.06 -9.35
CA ARG A 224 -12.72 -3.33 -10.03
C ARG A 224 -11.90 -4.45 -9.41
N GLU A 225 -10.61 -4.20 -9.18
CA GLU A 225 -9.70 -5.16 -8.55
C GLU A 225 -10.14 -5.53 -7.12
N ARG A 226 -10.60 -4.56 -6.31
CA ARG A 226 -11.14 -4.85 -4.97
C ARG A 226 -12.42 -5.66 -5.00
N TRP A 227 -13.35 -5.31 -5.90
CA TRP A 227 -14.58 -6.06 -6.13
C TRP A 227 -14.29 -7.49 -6.54
N TRP A 228 -13.42 -7.67 -7.51
CA TRP A 228 -12.98 -8.97 -7.98
C TRP A 228 -12.39 -9.80 -6.83
N ALA A 229 -11.46 -9.22 -6.09
CA ALA A 229 -10.79 -9.89 -4.99
C ALA A 229 -11.75 -10.38 -3.90
N LEU A 230 -12.63 -9.50 -3.41
CA LEU A 230 -13.60 -9.87 -2.38
C LEU A 230 -14.69 -10.82 -2.89
N SER A 231 -15.02 -10.75 -4.19
CA SER A 231 -15.93 -11.72 -4.80
C SER A 231 -15.31 -13.11 -4.92
N LYS A 232 -14.01 -13.21 -5.22
CA LYS A 232 -13.27 -14.48 -5.24
C LYS A 232 -13.17 -15.14 -3.85
N LEU A 233 -13.16 -14.32 -2.80
CA LEU A 233 -13.14 -14.77 -1.40
C LEU A 233 -14.55 -15.00 -0.82
N ASP A 234 -15.60 -14.88 -1.63
CA ASP A 234 -17.01 -14.91 -1.20
C ASP A 234 -17.34 -13.91 -0.05
N ARG A 235 -16.68 -12.75 -0.07
CA ARG A 235 -16.82 -11.71 0.94
C ARG A 235 -17.41 -10.40 0.40
N LYS A 236 -18.49 -10.53 -0.39
CA LYS A 236 -19.24 -9.38 -0.92
C LYS A 236 -19.88 -8.51 0.17
N ASP A 237 -20.11 -9.08 1.36
CA ASP A 237 -20.55 -8.37 2.56
C ASP A 237 -19.61 -7.21 2.93
N LEU A 238 -18.30 -7.40 2.79
CA LEU A 238 -17.30 -6.39 3.07
C LEU A 238 -17.31 -5.25 2.06
N ILE A 239 -17.69 -5.52 0.81
CA ILE A 239 -17.81 -4.48 -0.21
C ILE A 239 -18.90 -3.49 0.20
N ILE A 240 -20.08 -4.01 0.55
CA ILE A 240 -21.23 -3.21 0.99
C ILE A 240 -20.87 -2.41 2.24
N LYS A 241 -20.23 -3.06 3.20
CA LYS A 241 -19.90 -2.45 4.49
C LYS A 241 -18.87 -1.35 4.41
N TYR A 242 -17.81 -1.54 3.62
CA TYR A 242 -16.61 -0.68 3.68
C TYR A 242 -16.39 0.22 2.46
N PHE A 243 -16.98 -0.10 1.32
CA PHE A 243 -16.71 0.64 0.07
C PHE A 243 -17.93 1.36 -0.51
N LEU A 244 -19.14 1.05 -0.06
CA LEU A 244 -20.39 1.62 -0.61
C LEU A 244 -21.13 2.55 0.34
N LYS A 245 -20.56 2.85 1.51
CA LYS A 245 -21.15 3.80 2.48
C LYS A 245 -20.47 5.14 2.42
#